data_65af06d9a7bc518cdb024630a0d8fbec
#
_entry.id   65af06d9a7bc518cdb024630a0d8fbec
#
_cell.length_a   1.000
_cell.length_b   1.000
_cell.length_c   1.000
_cell.angle_alpha   90.00
_cell.angle_beta   90.00
_cell.angle_gamma   90.00
#
_symmetry.space_group_name_H-M   'P 1'
#
loop_
_entity.id
_entity.type
_entity.pdbx_description
1 polymer ?
#
loop_
_entity_poly.entity_id
_entity_poly.type
_entity_poly.pdbx_seq_one_letter_code
_entity_poly.pdbx_strand_id
1 'polypeptide(L)'
;NQSYKRSAIDQYKKTRKKLLMIGGGGSSEKIIREIRDSRGLNSIVVGILDDDGSKVGATIHGVPILGPIEELSEIKIPFDEVIICIPTATNVEMRRIVAICKSTGKSYRTVPTFSELIDGKVSMKSVREVSMVDLLGRKEVELDRTSISQYIYGKKVLVTGAGGSIGSELVRNCLTFDPSLLILLDQSEHNLFNIDRECSQNKHPVSFKPILGDIRDKALLHRVFSSFKPDVVFHAAAYKHVPLQEEHPWEAVFTNIQGTLNLMDASEDYGVDRFVLVSTDKAVNPTNIMGATKRVAEKLIQSKSIDSKVKYMAVRFGNVIGSSGSVIPTFQEQIRNGGPVTITNPKMQRYFMSISEAAQLILQAGAMGSGGEVYVLDMGKPVNIKDIAYELIRLSGLEPEKDISIEYIGSRPGEKLYEELQTNDENILNTNHEKILMMKNENGYNWDHLLIKVDEITSSAKLYDINKVMDSLKTFIPEYEPDYAKDEDWVKKTANKIINN
;
A
#
# COMPACT_ATOMS: atom_id res chain seq x y z
N ASN A 1 -3.33 58.66 12.11
CA ASN A 1 -3.79 57.58 11.20
C ASN A 1 -2.66 56.70 10.62
N GLN A 2 -1.40 57.17 10.52
CA GLN A 2 -0.26 56.38 10.06
C GLN A 2 0.35 55.48 11.16
N SER A 3 0.31 55.91 12.44
CA SER A 3 0.81 55.14 13.57
C SER A 3 -0.08 53.89 13.86
N TYR A 4 -1.41 54.02 13.73
CA TYR A 4 -2.36 52.93 13.89
C TYR A 4 -2.23 51.86 12.79
N LYS A 5 -1.97 52.29 11.53
CA LYS A 5 -1.72 51.34 10.44
C LYS A 5 -0.38 50.61 10.58
N ARG A 6 0.67 51.27 11.11
CA ARG A 6 1.95 50.61 11.40
C ARG A 6 1.83 49.61 12.56
N SER A 7 1.14 49.95 13.66
CA SER A 7 0.94 49.06 14.80
C SER A 7 0.09 47.82 14.43
N ALA A 8 -0.95 48.02 13.60
CA ALA A 8 -1.77 46.91 13.09
C ALA A 8 -1.01 46.00 12.12
N ILE A 9 -0.15 46.57 11.26
CA ILE A 9 0.73 45.81 10.35
C ILE A 9 1.82 45.04 11.13
N ASP A 10 2.37 45.65 12.18
CA ASP A 10 3.37 44.99 13.03
C ASP A 10 2.74 43.92 13.95
N GLN A 11 1.50 44.16 14.41
CA GLN A 11 0.74 43.14 15.16
C GLN A 11 0.30 41.97 14.27
N TYR A 12 -0.06 42.24 12.99
CA TYR A 12 -0.36 41.22 11.99
C TYR A 12 0.88 40.39 11.59
N LYS A 13 2.08 41.01 11.59
CA LYS A 13 3.35 40.30 11.39
C LYS A 13 3.76 39.44 12.60
N LYS A 14 3.38 39.83 13.82
CA LYS A 14 3.68 39.09 15.05
C LYS A 14 2.90 37.78 15.22
N THR A 15 1.79 37.60 14.49
CA THR A 15 0.92 36.42 14.61
C THR A 15 1.12 35.38 13.50
N ARG A 16 1.99 35.64 12.50
CA ARG A 16 2.26 34.66 11.43
C ARG A 16 3.23 33.60 11.88
N LYS A 17 2.89 32.34 11.61
CA LYS A 17 3.78 31.19 11.81
C LYS A 17 5.03 31.34 10.93
N LYS A 18 6.21 31.30 11.54
CA LYS A 18 7.50 31.45 10.84
C LYS A 18 8.01 30.09 10.41
N LEU A 19 8.16 29.90 9.12
CA LEU A 19 8.61 28.65 8.51
C LEU A 19 10.06 28.81 8.05
N LEU A 20 10.89 27.80 8.36
CA LEU A 20 12.20 27.61 7.76
C LEU A 20 12.11 26.47 6.76
N MET A 21 12.66 26.63 5.56
CA MET A 21 12.57 25.60 4.53
C MET A 21 13.92 24.88 4.36
N ILE A 22 13.85 23.59 4.07
CA ILE A 22 15.00 22.79 3.68
C ILE A 22 14.83 22.39 2.21
N GLY A 23 15.85 22.73 1.38
CA GLY A 23 15.86 22.56 -0.07
C GLY A 23 15.43 23.84 -0.81
N GLY A 24 16.33 24.42 -1.58
CA GLY A 24 16.13 25.62 -2.41
C GLY A 24 15.82 25.28 -3.87
N GLY A 25 14.91 24.33 -4.11
CA GLY A 25 14.49 23.88 -5.44
C GLY A 25 13.09 24.36 -5.84
N GLY A 26 12.58 23.80 -6.95
CA GLY A 26 11.26 24.18 -7.50
C GLY A 26 10.08 23.93 -6.57
N SER A 27 10.16 22.96 -5.64
CA SER A 27 9.12 22.72 -4.63
C SER A 27 9.03 23.88 -3.64
N SER A 28 10.18 24.37 -3.14
CA SER A 28 10.24 25.53 -2.27
C SER A 28 9.74 26.79 -2.98
N GLU A 29 10.12 26.99 -4.23
CA GLU A 29 9.66 28.12 -5.05
C GLU A 29 8.13 28.16 -5.12
N LYS A 30 7.50 27.03 -5.42
CA LYS A 30 6.03 26.93 -5.52
C LYS A 30 5.34 27.24 -4.18
N ILE A 31 5.83 26.64 -3.08
CA ILE A 31 5.26 26.85 -1.74
C ILE A 31 5.44 28.30 -1.28
N ILE A 32 6.60 28.92 -1.48
CA ILE A 32 6.86 30.32 -1.12
C ILE A 32 5.92 31.24 -1.89
N ARG A 33 5.72 30.99 -3.18
CA ARG A 33 4.79 31.75 -4.02
C ARG A 33 3.35 31.61 -3.51
N GLU A 34 2.90 30.39 -3.20
CA GLU A 34 1.56 30.14 -2.66
C GLU A 34 1.33 30.84 -1.31
N ILE A 35 2.29 30.77 -0.38
CA ILE A 35 2.21 31.46 0.92
C ILE A 35 2.13 32.97 0.74
N ARG A 36 2.91 33.55 -0.21
CA ARG A 36 2.91 34.97 -0.47
C ARG A 36 1.61 35.46 -1.11
N ASP A 37 1.09 34.69 -2.07
CA ASP A 37 -0.07 35.09 -2.88
C ASP A 37 -1.41 34.78 -2.18
N SER A 38 -1.43 33.86 -1.21
CA SER A 38 -2.62 33.48 -0.45
C SER A 38 -2.80 34.34 0.80
N ARG A 39 -3.89 35.11 0.84
CA ARG A 39 -4.28 35.91 2.05
C ARG A 39 -4.76 35.02 3.21
N GLY A 40 -5.09 33.76 2.97
CA GLY A 40 -5.61 32.82 3.98
C GLY A 40 -4.54 32.03 4.74
N LEU A 41 -3.30 31.99 4.24
CA LEU A 41 -2.21 31.27 4.88
C LEU A 41 -1.51 32.17 5.89
N ASN A 42 -1.76 31.96 7.18
CA ASN A 42 -1.17 32.74 8.27
C ASN A 42 0.29 32.32 8.56
N SER A 43 1.13 32.25 7.53
CA SER A 43 2.52 31.80 7.60
C SER A 43 3.44 32.75 6.82
N ILE A 44 4.73 32.71 7.15
CA ILE A 44 5.80 33.46 6.44
C ILE A 44 7.06 32.62 6.43
N VAL A 45 7.73 32.53 5.26
CA VAL A 45 9.04 31.80 5.17
C VAL A 45 10.13 32.84 5.53
N VAL A 46 10.98 32.46 6.50
CA VAL A 46 12.03 33.36 7.05
C VAL A 46 13.42 33.03 6.52
N GLY A 47 13.61 31.85 5.92
CA GLY A 47 14.89 31.46 5.33
C GLY A 47 14.80 30.06 4.72
N ILE A 48 15.82 29.72 3.95
CA ILE A 48 15.98 28.43 3.27
C ILE A 48 17.37 27.90 3.61
N LEU A 49 17.50 26.59 3.81
CA LEU A 49 18.78 25.89 3.86
C LEU A 49 18.89 24.92 2.68
N ASP A 50 20.05 24.87 2.04
CA ASP A 50 20.31 24.00 0.90
C ASP A 50 21.78 23.57 0.89
N ASP A 51 22.04 22.28 0.67
CA ASP A 51 23.41 21.72 0.64
C ASP A 51 24.21 22.13 -0.61
N ASP A 52 23.54 22.66 -1.62
CA ASP A 52 24.21 23.22 -2.80
C ASP A 52 24.81 24.59 -2.46
N GLY A 53 26.11 24.56 -2.16
CA GLY A 53 26.87 25.79 -1.81
C GLY A 53 26.80 26.88 -2.88
N SER A 54 26.50 26.57 -4.14
CA SER A 54 26.35 27.56 -5.21
C SER A 54 25.10 28.44 -5.04
N LYS A 55 24.14 28.00 -4.26
CA LYS A 55 22.89 28.74 -3.99
C LYS A 55 22.94 29.62 -2.74
N VAL A 56 23.95 29.44 -1.88
CA VAL A 56 24.06 30.20 -0.63
C VAL A 56 24.21 31.68 -0.92
N GLY A 57 23.42 32.51 -0.23
CA GLY A 57 23.37 33.96 -0.47
C GLY A 57 22.42 34.38 -1.58
N ALA A 58 21.89 33.46 -2.40
CA ALA A 58 20.82 33.75 -3.35
C ALA A 58 19.47 33.90 -2.63
N THR A 59 18.44 34.33 -3.35
CA THR A 59 17.09 34.49 -2.82
C THR A 59 16.06 33.84 -3.72
N ILE A 60 15.03 33.21 -3.13
CA ILE A 60 13.84 32.72 -3.84
C ILE A 60 12.66 33.58 -3.44
N HIS A 61 12.11 34.35 -4.35
CA HIS A 61 11.03 35.34 -4.08
C HIS A 61 11.32 36.30 -2.90
N GLY A 62 12.59 36.63 -2.71
CA GLY A 62 13.04 37.49 -1.61
C GLY A 62 13.32 36.78 -0.30
N VAL A 63 13.19 35.44 -0.24
CA VAL A 63 13.59 34.64 0.91
C VAL A 63 15.05 34.21 0.73
N PRO A 64 15.97 34.51 1.68
CA PRO A 64 17.38 34.17 1.52
C PRO A 64 17.67 32.68 1.72
N ILE A 65 18.63 32.15 0.97
CA ILE A 65 19.27 30.86 1.22
C ILE A 65 20.44 31.12 2.17
N LEU A 66 20.33 30.59 3.40
CA LEU A 66 21.16 30.99 4.54
C LEU A 66 22.47 30.18 4.62
N GLY A 67 22.46 28.90 4.25
CA GLY A 67 23.59 28.01 4.37
C GLY A 67 23.20 26.54 4.16
N PRO A 68 24.12 25.60 4.44
CA PRO A 68 23.87 24.18 4.37
C PRO A 68 22.91 23.70 5.48
N ILE A 69 22.33 22.51 5.29
CA ILE A 69 21.30 21.96 6.18
C ILE A 69 21.87 21.69 7.59
N GLU A 70 23.15 21.36 7.71
CA GLU A 70 23.83 21.14 8.99
C GLU A 70 23.78 22.34 9.93
N GLU A 71 23.72 23.55 9.39
CA GLU A 71 23.68 24.79 10.17
C GLU A 71 22.29 25.09 10.76
N LEU A 72 21.29 24.20 10.58
CA LEU A 72 19.92 24.39 11.07
C LEU A 72 19.85 24.72 12.57
N SER A 73 20.66 24.07 13.39
CA SER A 73 20.74 24.31 14.84
C SER A 73 21.42 25.63 15.22
N GLU A 74 22.19 26.23 14.31
CA GLU A 74 22.93 27.46 14.52
C GLU A 74 22.19 28.71 14.04
N ILE A 75 21.05 28.51 13.35
CA ILE A 75 20.24 29.60 12.79
C ILE A 75 19.71 30.50 13.89
N LYS A 76 20.13 31.77 13.87
CA LYS A 76 19.70 32.79 14.84
C LYS A 76 18.35 33.43 14.50
N ILE A 77 17.84 33.24 13.29
CA ILE A 77 16.52 33.75 12.88
C ILE A 77 15.44 32.91 13.58
N PRO A 78 14.51 33.52 14.33
CA PRO A 78 13.47 32.75 15.00
C PRO A 78 12.51 32.13 14.00
N PHE A 79 12.28 30.82 14.15
CA PHE A 79 11.30 30.05 13.38
C PHE A 79 10.48 29.12 14.28
N ASP A 80 9.29 28.77 13.85
CA ASP A 80 8.35 27.93 14.60
C ASP A 80 8.31 26.49 14.07
N GLU A 81 8.55 26.29 12.78
CA GLU A 81 8.44 25.00 12.11
C GLU A 81 9.41 24.91 10.91
N VAL A 82 9.87 23.69 10.64
CA VAL A 82 10.69 23.35 9.46
C VAL A 82 9.82 22.66 8.41
N ILE A 83 9.96 23.06 7.14
CA ILE A 83 9.34 22.35 6.00
C ILE A 83 10.44 21.77 5.11
N ILE A 84 10.49 20.44 5.00
CA ILE A 84 11.42 19.73 4.14
C ILE A 84 10.83 19.71 2.73
N CYS A 85 11.46 20.42 1.80
CA CYS A 85 10.98 20.62 0.42
C CYS A 85 11.88 19.93 -0.61
N ILE A 86 12.31 18.69 -0.34
CA ILE A 86 13.16 17.89 -1.21
C ILE A 86 12.43 16.58 -1.56
N PRO A 87 11.46 16.59 -2.50
CA PRO A 87 10.68 15.40 -2.85
C PRO A 87 11.53 14.28 -3.47
N THR A 88 12.74 14.58 -3.91
CA THR A 88 13.72 13.64 -4.48
C THR A 88 14.75 13.14 -3.46
N ALA A 89 14.62 13.52 -2.19
CA ALA A 89 15.57 13.10 -1.16
C ALA A 89 15.64 11.57 -1.05
N THR A 90 16.85 11.03 -1.05
CA THR A 90 17.07 9.61 -0.75
C THR A 90 16.76 9.32 0.72
N ASN A 91 16.55 8.05 1.07
CA ASN A 91 16.32 7.64 2.46
C ASN A 91 17.48 8.02 3.40
N VAL A 92 18.72 8.00 2.91
CA VAL A 92 19.89 8.39 3.70
C VAL A 92 19.85 9.89 3.98
N GLU A 93 19.57 10.70 2.95
CA GLU A 93 19.41 12.15 3.09
C GLU A 93 18.22 12.51 3.98
N MET A 94 17.06 11.88 3.79
CA MET A 94 15.88 12.13 4.60
C MET A 94 16.14 11.80 6.08
N ARG A 95 16.77 10.65 6.39
CA ARG A 95 17.15 10.31 7.77
C ARG A 95 18.11 11.33 8.38
N ARG A 96 19.13 11.78 7.62
CA ARG A 96 20.04 12.85 8.05
C ARG A 96 19.29 14.13 8.35
N ILE A 97 18.44 14.60 7.42
CA ILE A 97 17.66 15.83 7.57
C ILE A 97 16.73 15.74 8.78
N VAL A 98 16.01 14.63 8.94
CA VAL A 98 15.12 14.41 10.10
C VAL A 98 15.90 14.43 11.42
N ALA A 99 17.10 13.83 11.48
CA ALA A 99 17.94 13.87 12.67
C ALA A 99 18.36 15.30 13.02
N ILE A 100 18.71 16.11 12.02
CA ILE A 100 19.05 17.53 12.21
C ILE A 100 17.82 18.33 12.66
N CYS A 101 16.64 18.12 12.05
CA CYS A 101 15.41 18.79 12.46
C CYS A 101 15.08 18.49 13.95
N LYS A 102 15.23 17.25 14.37
CA LYS A 102 14.97 16.82 15.76
C LYS A 102 15.86 17.54 16.77
N SER A 103 17.13 17.77 16.45
CA SER A 103 18.06 18.47 17.36
C SER A 103 17.60 19.90 17.71
N THR A 104 16.75 20.52 16.88
CA THR A 104 16.22 21.85 17.14
C THR A 104 15.05 21.90 18.13
N GLY A 105 14.42 20.75 18.43
CA GLY A 105 13.20 20.66 19.24
C GLY A 105 11.97 21.33 18.60
N LYS A 106 12.04 21.71 17.32
CA LYS A 106 10.92 22.32 16.57
C LYS A 106 10.12 21.29 15.78
N SER A 107 8.84 21.58 15.53
CA SER A 107 8.04 20.76 14.62
C SER A 107 8.60 20.81 13.20
N TYR A 108 8.49 19.70 12.49
CA TYR A 108 8.92 19.61 11.11
C TYR A 108 7.92 18.77 10.29
N ARG A 109 7.75 19.14 9.04
CA ARG A 109 6.90 18.45 8.06
C ARG A 109 7.63 18.36 6.73
N THR A 110 7.12 17.52 5.83
CA THR A 110 7.69 17.34 4.50
C THR A 110 6.65 17.52 3.40
N VAL A 111 7.11 17.78 2.19
CA VAL A 111 6.30 17.65 0.99
C VAL A 111 6.26 16.16 0.60
N PRO A 112 5.16 15.68 -0.01
CA PRO A 112 5.11 14.35 -0.59
C PRO A 112 6.16 14.18 -1.69
N THR A 113 6.55 12.93 -1.96
CA THR A 113 7.31 12.58 -3.16
C THR A 113 6.49 12.85 -4.43
N PHE A 114 7.13 12.97 -5.59
CA PHE A 114 6.40 13.21 -6.85
C PHE A 114 5.42 12.08 -7.17
N SER A 115 5.73 10.85 -6.80
CA SER A 115 4.85 9.68 -6.98
C SER A 115 3.57 9.71 -6.13
N GLU A 116 3.58 10.43 -5.01
CA GLU A 116 2.40 10.62 -4.14
C GLU A 116 1.52 11.78 -4.59
N LEU A 117 1.99 12.60 -5.53
CA LEU A 117 1.25 13.77 -6.03
C LEU A 117 0.40 13.37 -7.24
N ILE A 118 -0.90 13.22 -7.06
CA ILE A 118 -1.86 12.86 -8.12
C ILE A 118 -1.76 13.81 -9.33
N ASP A 119 -1.57 15.11 -9.08
CA ASP A 119 -1.47 16.15 -10.12
C ASP A 119 -0.02 16.61 -10.39
N GLY A 120 1.00 16.02 -9.78
CA GLY A 120 2.39 16.46 -9.85
C GLY A 120 2.63 17.88 -9.29
N LYS A 121 1.67 18.44 -8.53
CA LYS A 121 1.72 19.79 -8.01
C LYS A 121 1.96 19.81 -6.50
N VAL A 122 3.12 20.33 -6.09
CA VAL A 122 3.41 20.62 -4.68
C VAL A 122 2.67 21.87 -4.24
N SER A 123 2.00 21.83 -3.10
CA SER A 123 1.30 22.96 -2.47
C SER A 123 1.38 22.90 -0.95
N MET A 124 1.06 23.99 -0.25
CA MET A 124 0.97 23.99 1.22
C MET A 124 -0.07 22.99 1.77
N LYS A 125 -1.11 22.66 1.00
CA LYS A 125 -2.11 21.64 1.38
C LYS A 125 -1.54 20.22 1.33
N SER A 126 -0.52 19.98 0.51
CA SER A 126 0.14 18.69 0.41
C SER A 126 1.24 18.47 1.46
N VAL A 127 1.62 19.50 2.23
CA VAL A 127 2.62 19.39 3.30
C VAL A 127 2.05 18.55 4.43
N ARG A 128 2.76 17.47 4.79
CA ARG A 128 2.36 16.46 5.78
C ARG A 128 3.47 16.13 6.77
N GLU A 129 3.15 15.41 7.81
CA GLU A 129 4.15 14.86 8.72
C GLU A 129 5.07 13.88 7.98
N VAL A 130 6.33 13.80 8.42
CA VAL A 130 7.28 12.81 7.92
C VAL A 130 6.82 11.43 8.34
N SER A 131 6.74 10.52 7.39
CA SER A 131 6.27 9.15 7.57
C SER A 131 7.37 8.12 7.35
N MET A 132 7.10 6.85 7.68
CA MET A 132 8.02 5.76 7.39
C MET A 132 8.32 5.58 5.89
N VAL A 133 7.37 5.95 5.02
CA VAL A 133 7.59 5.92 3.55
C VAL A 133 8.78 6.79 3.17
N ASP A 134 8.88 7.98 3.74
CA ASP A 134 9.96 8.94 3.48
C ASP A 134 11.33 8.41 3.93
N LEU A 135 11.36 7.61 5.01
CA LEU A 135 12.58 7.05 5.57
C LEU A 135 13.04 5.75 4.88
N LEU A 136 12.13 5.00 4.29
CA LEU A 136 12.46 3.76 3.57
C LEU A 136 12.98 4.03 2.16
N GLY A 137 12.72 5.19 1.60
CA GLY A 137 13.32 5.77 0.40
C GLY A 137 13.39 4.81 -0.78
N ARG A 138 12.27 4.65 -1.48
CA ARG A 138 12.24 3.92 -2.75
C ARG A 138 12.27 4.92 -3.91
N LYS A 139 12.92 4.54 -5.02
CA LYS A 139 12.88 5.32 -6.25
C LYS A 139 11.45 5.42 -6.78
N GLU A 140 11.13 6.53 -7.38
CA GLU A 140 9.86 6.72 -8.07
C GLU A 140 9.61 5.66 -9.14
N VAL A 141 8.33 5.36 -9.35
CA VAL A 141 7.88 4.47 -10.42
C VAL A 141 7.67 5.29 -11.68
N GLU A 142 8.33 4.92 -12.75
CA GLU A 142 8.04 5.46 -14.07
C GLU A 142 6.95 4.62 -14.72
N LEU A 143 5.74 5.19 -14.85
CA LEU A 143 4.61 4.53 -15.49
C LEU A 143 4.61 4.79 -16.99
N ASP A 144 4.41 3.74 -17.79
CA ASP A 144 3.98 3.91 -19.18
C ASP A 144 2.50 4.31 -19.23
N ARG A 145 2.27 5.62 -19.02
CA ARG A 145 0.91 6.18 -19.02
C ARG A 145 0.14 5.92 -20.33
N THR A 146 0.84 5.80 -21.45
CA THR A 146 0.23 5.52 -22.76
C THR A 146 -0.38 4.13 -22.76
N SER A 147 0.38 3.11 -22.40
CA SER A 147 -0.10 1.72 -22.35
C SER A 147 -1.20 1.54 -21.31
N ILE A 148 -1.11 2.19 -20.13
CA ILE A 148 -2.16 2.16 -19.12
C ILE A 148 -3.44 2.83 -19.65
N SER A 149 -3.32 4.00 -20.27
CA SER A 149 -4.47 4.71 -20.84
C SER A 149 -5.19 3.89 -21.92
N GLN A 150 -4.48 3.11 -22.75
CA GLN A 150 -5.07 2.28 -23.79
C GLN A 150 -6.12 1.27 -23.26
N TYR A 151 -5.96 0.77 -22.03
CA TYR A 151 -6.90 -0.21 -21.50
C TYR A 151 -7.83 0.33 -20.39
N ILE A 152 -7.62 1.59 -19.92
CA ILE A 152 -8.48 2.21 -18.90
C ILE A 152 -9.31 3.38 -19.47
N TYR A 153 -8.75 4.20 -20.34
CA TYR A 153 -9.44 5.38 -20.88
C TYR A 153 -10.77 5.00 -21.56
N GLY A 154 -11.85 5.65 -21.12
CA GLY A 154 -13.19 5.38 -21.64
C GLY A 154 -13.79 4.01 -21.29
N LYS A 155 -13.09 3.17 -20.53
CA LYS A 155 -13.51 1.82 -20.14
C LYS A 155 -14.33 1.84 -18.84
N LYS A 156 -15.08 0.78 -18.62
CA LYS A 156 -15.78 0.51 -17.36
C LYS A 156 -14.88 -0.38 -16.50
N VAL A 157 -14.44 0.13 -15.37
CA VAL A 157 -13.48 -0.54 -14.48
C VAL A 157 -14.17 -0.95 -13.19
N LEU A 158 -14.11 -2.24 -12.85
CA LEU A 158 -14.55 -2.78 -11.57
C LEU A 158 -13.34 -2.95 -10.63
N VAL A 159 -13.42 -2.39 -9.45
CA VAL A 159 -12.47 -2.64 -8.36
C VAL A 159 -13.21 -3.36 -7.24
N THR A 160 -12.77 -4.58 -6.88
CA THR A 160 -13.29 -5.30 -5.72
C THR A 160 -12.38 -5.08 -4.51
N GLY A 161 -12.96 -5.06 -3.30
CA GLY A 161 -12.23 -4.58 -2.12
C GLY A 161 -11.86 -3.09 -2.26
N ALA A 162 -12.76 -2.33 -2.91
CA ALA A 162 -12.52 -0.95 -3.33
C ALA A 162 -12.25 0.02 -2.18
N GLY A 163 -12.73 -0.27 -0.98
CA GLY A 163 -12.46 0.53 0.22
C GLY A 163 -11.24 0.06 1.03
N GLY A 164 -10.63 -1.07 0.64
CA GLY A 164 -9.39 -1.57 1.26
C GLY A 164 -8.16 -0.73 0.89
N SER A 165 -7.02 -1.00 1.53
CA SER A 165 -5.79 -0.20 1.34
C SER A 165 -5.32 -0.18 -0.12
N ILE A 166 -5.26 -1.34 -0.79
CA ILE A 166 -4.86 -1.42 -2.21
C ILE A 166 -6.01 -1.00 -3.11
N GLY A 167 -7.25 -1.47 -2.84
CA GLY A 167 -8.40 -1.16 -3.68
C GLY A 167 -8.69 0.33 -3.78
N SER A 168 -8.65 1.06 -2.67
CA SER A 168 -8.88 2.51 -2.67
C SER A 168 -7.80 3.27 -3.43
N GLU A 169 -6.56 2.82 -3.37
CA GLU A 169 -5.48 3.44 -4.13
C GLU A 169 -5.57 3.10 -5.63
N LEU A 170 -6.01 1.88 -5.99
CA LEU A 170 -6.33 1.54 -7.37
C LEU A 170 -7.46 2.43 -7.92
N VAL A 171 -8.51 2.69 -7.11
CA VAL A 171 -9.58 3.63 -7.47
C VAL A 171 -9.02 5.03 -7.77
N ARG A 172 -8.18 5.59 -6.85
CA ARG A 172 -7.56 6.91 -7.05
C ARG A 172 -6.70 6.96 -8.32
N ASN A 173 -5.89 5.94 -8.54
CA ASN A 173 -5.03 5.88 -9.72
C ASN A 173 -5.86 5.71 -11.01
N CYS A 174 -6.89 4.86 -11.04
CA CYS A 174 -7.76 4.70 -12.20
C CYS A 174 -8.44 6.03 -12.60
N LEU A 175 -8.87 6.85 -11.62
CA LEU A 175 -9.45 8.18 -11.89
C LEU A 175 -8.53 9.05 -12.75
N THR A 176 -7.22 8.93 -12.62
CA THR A 176 -6.24 9.73 -13.39
C THR A 176 -6.14 9.33 -14.88
N PHE A 177 -6.81 8.26 -15.29
CA PHE A 177 -6.85 7.74 -16.67
C PHE A 177 -8.23 7.86 -17.31
N ASP A 178 -9.15 8.63 -16.73
CA ASP A 178 -10.47 8.95 -17.27
C ASP A 178 -11.28 7.73 -17.77
N PRO A 179 -11.55 6.71 -16.92
CA PRO A 179 -12.49 5.65 -17.27
C PRO A 179 -13.91 6.24 -17.46
N SER A 180 -14.75 5.57 -18.25
CA SER A 180 -16.15 6.00 -18.42
C SER A 180 -17.01 5.74 -17.19
N LEU A 181 -16.67 4.70 -16.41
CA LEU A 181 -17.33 4.32 -15.15
C LEU A 181 -16.37 3.57 -14.26
N LEU A 182 -16.31 3.94 -12.96
CA LEU A 182 -15.70 3.14 -11.90
C LEU A 182 -16.79 2.45 -11.08
N ILE A 183 -16.69 1.13 -10.93
CA ILE A 183 -17.59 0.32 -10.12
C ILE A 183 -16.79 -0.10 -8.87
N LEU A 184 -17.25 0.34 -7.71
CA LEU A 184 -16.56 0.17 -6.43
C LEU A 184 -17.29 -0.88 -5.62
N LEU A 185 -16.81 -2.14 -5.61
CA LEU A 185 -17.45 -3.23 -4.88
C LEU A 185 -16.66 -3.53 -3.61
N ASP A 186 -17.34 -3.47 -2.46
CA ASP A 186 -16.77 -3.82 -1.16
C ASP A 186 -17.84 -4.40 -0.24
N GLN A 187 -17.46 -5.39 0.60
CA GLN A 187 -18.37 -5.95 1.61
C GLN A 187 -18.45 -5.10 2.89
N SER A 188 -17.46 -4.24 3.13
CA SER A 188 -17.41 -3.35 4.29
C SER A 188 -18.13 -2.05 3.98
N GLU A 189 -19.30 -1.83 4.61
CA GLU A 189 -20.04 -0.57 4.50
C GLU A 189 -19.15 0.63 4.84
N HIS A 190 -18.42 0.57 5.96
CA HIS A 190 -17.56 1.65 6.41
C HIS A 190 -16.48 2.01 5.39
N ASN A 191 -15.80 1.01 4.84
CA ASN A 191 -14.72 1.24 3.88
C ASN A 191 -15.28 1.78 2.55
N LEU A 192 -16.39 1.22 2.08
CA LEU A 192 -17.05 1.67 0.87
C LEU A 192 -17.55 3.12 1.00
N PHE A 193 -18.18 3.46 2.12
CA PHE A 193 -18.61 4.83 2.41
C PHE A 193 -17.47 5.84 2.37
N ASN A 194 -16.30 5.48 2.92
CA ASN A 194 -15.15 6.38 2.93
C ASN A 194 -14.63 6.68 1.52
N ILE A 195 -14.47 5.67 0.66
CA ILE A 195 -14.00 5.87 -0.72
C ILE A 195 -15.05 6.57 -1.57
N ASP A 196 -16.34 6.25 -1.40
CA ASP A 196 -17.46 6.93 -2.08
C ASP A 196 -17.46 8.44 -1.75
N ARG A 197 -17.36 8.79 -0.47
CA ARG A 197 -17.28 10.18 -0.01
C ARG A 197 -16.05 10.90 -0.59
N GLU A 198 -14.90 10.25 -0.62
CA GLU A 198 -13.67 10.80 -1.17
C GLU A 198 -13.81 11.10 -2.68
N CYS A 199 -14.33 10.14 -3.46
CA CYS A 199 -14.59 10.33 -4.88
C CYS A 199 -15.57 11.47 -5.14
N SER A 200 -16.65 11.56 -4.34
CA SER A 200 -17.66 12.61 -4.43
C SER A 200 -17.11 14.01 -4.15
N GLN A 201 -16.20 14.14 -3.18
CA GLN A 201 -15.61 15.43 -2.79
C GLN A 201 -14.61 15.97 -3.80
N ASN A 202 -13.88 15.10 -4.49
CA ASN A 202 -12.83 15.48 -5.45
C ASN A 202 -13.35 16.05 -6.78
N LYS A 203 -14.69 16.09 -6.99
CA LYS A 203 -15.34 16.65 -8.19
C LYS A 203 -14.71 16.15 -9.50
N HIS A 204 -14.22 14.92 -9.52
CA HIS A 204 -13.68 14.32 -10.74
C HIS A 204 -14.81 14.10 -11.74
N PRO A 205 -14.61 14.35 -13.06
CA PRO A 205 -15.66 14.19 -14.06
C PRO A 205 -16.08 12.74 -14.30
N VAL A 206 -15.29 11.77 -13.84
CA VAL A 206 -15.56 10.33 -13.99
C VAL A 206 -16.77 9.92 -13.15
N SER A 207 -17.70 9.21 -13.76
CA SER A 207 -18.82 8.57 -13.07
C SER A 207 -18.33 7.38 -12.23
N PHE A 208 -18.88 7.22 -11.02
CA PHE A 208 -18.57 6.05 -10.20
C PHE A 208 -19.83 5.49 -9.53
N LYS A 209 -19.81 4.19 -9.23
CA LYS A 209 -20.93 3.47 -8.65
C LYS A 209 -20.48 2.60 -7.47
N PRO A 210 -20.78 2.98 -6.23
CA PRO A 210 -20.53 2.13 -5.07
C PRO A 210 -21.54 0.98 -5.04
N ILE A 211 -21.06 -0.23 -4.76
CA ILE A 211 -21.82 -1.46 -4.60
C ILE A 211 -21.42 -2.11 -3.27
N LEU A 212 -22.33 -2.09 -2.33
CA LEU A 212 -22.16 -2.86 -1.09
C LEU A 212 -22.48 -4.33 -1.37
N GLY A 213 -21.46 -5.20 -1.27
CA GLY A 213 -21.66 -6.60 -1.59
C GLY A 213 -20.42 -7.47 -1.40
N ASP A 214 -20.67 -8.76 -1.30
CA ASP A 214 -19.67 -9.79 -1.08
C ASP A 214 -19.38 -10.55 -2.38
N ILE A 215 -18.13 -10.77 -2.70
CA ILE A 215 -17.71 -11.53 -3.90
C ILE A 215 -18.08 -13.03 -3.81
N ARG A 216 -18.44 -13.51 -2.63
CA ARG A 216 -18.98 -14.87 -2.41
C ARG A 216 -20.41 -15.02 -2.96
N ASP A 217 -21.14 -13.93 -3.09
CA ASP A 217 -22.51 -13.92 -3.64
C ASP A 217 -22.49 -13.91 -5.18
N LYS A 218 -22.59 -15.11 -5.75
CA LYS A 218 -22.61 -15.32 -7.20
C LYS A 218 -23.78 -14.58 -7.88
N ALA A 219 -24.95 -14.54 -7.25
CA ALA A 219 -26.14 -13.87 -7.83
C ALA A 219 -25.95 -12.35 -7.89
N LEU A 220 -25.36 -11.74 -6.84
CA LEU A 220 -25.01 -10.33 -6.84
C LEU A 220 -23.99 -10.02 -7.93
N LEU A 221 -22.93 -10.83 -8.07
CA LEU A 221 -21.93 -10.62 -9.12
C LEU A 221 -22.53 -10.67 -10.52
N HIS A 222 -23.37 -11.67 -10.83
CA HIS A 222 -24.07 -11.74 -12.11
C HIS A 222 -24.94 -10.49 -12.35
N ARG A 223 -25.62 -9.97 -11.32
CA ARG A 223 -26.40 -8.73 -11.42
C ARG A 223 -25.51 -7.52 -11.70
N VAL A 224 -24.36 -7.39 -11.02
CA VAL A 224 -23.40 -6.30 -11.23
C VAL A 224 -22.84 -6.36 -12.65
N PHE A 225 -22.35 -7.53 -13.08
CA PHE A 225 -21.73 -7.69 -14.39
C PHE A 225 -22.76 -7.52 -15.54
N SER A 226 -23.97 -8.04 -15.40
CA SER A 226 -25.04 -7.84 -16.41
C SER A 226 -25.45 -6.37 -16.54
N SER A 227 -25.52 -5.64 -15.40
CA SER A 227 -25.97 -4.24 -15.41
C SER A 227 -24.89 -3.29 -15.92
N PHE A 228 -23.65 -3.48 -15.51
CA PHE A 228 -22.57 -2.54 -15.80
C PHE A 228 -21.64 -2.98 -16.92
N LYS A 229 -21.45 -4.29 -17.14
CA LYS A 229 -20.56 -4.88 -18.16
C LYS A 229 -19.16 -4.28 -18.05
N PRO A 230 -18.40 -4.55 -16.97
CA PRO A 230 -17.06 -4.03 -16.82
C PRO A 230 -16.12 -4.57 -17.91
N ASP A 231 -15.28 -3.70 -18.46
CA ASP A 231 -14.23 -4.09 -19.41
C ASP A 231 -12.97 -4.59 -18.67
N VAL A 232 -12.71 -4.02 -17.49
CA VAL A 232 -11.50 -4.31 -16.68
C VAL A 232 -11.91 -4.61 -15.25
N VAL A 233 -11.31 -5.64 -14.66
CA VAL A 233 -11.49 -6.01 -13.25
C VAL A 233 -10.15 -5.96 -12.50
N PHE A 234 -10.08 -5.16 -11.46
CA PHE A 234 -9.01 -5.22 -10.45
C PHE A 234 -9.55 -5.93 -9.21
N HIS A 235 -9.04 -7.13 -8.95
CA HIS A 235 -9.51 -7.95 -7.84
C HIS A 235 -8.58 -7.82 -6.63
N ALA A 236 -8.90 -6.88 -5.72
CA ALA A 236 -8.18 -6.65 -4.47
C ALA A 236 -8.95 -7.11 -3.21
N ALA A 237 -10.14 -7.66 -3.36
CA ALA A 237 -10.89 -8.25 -2.26
C ALA A 237 -10.26 -9.57 -1.82
N ALA A 238 -9.82 -9.66 -0.56
CA ALA A 238 -9.28 -10.88 0.03
C ALA A 238 -9.21 -10.74 1.55
N TYR A 239 -9.25 -11.85 2.28
CA TYR A 239 -8.80 -11.90 3.66
C TYR A 239 -7.28 -12.11 3.69
N LYS A 240 -6.56 -11.29 4.47
CA LYS A 240 -5.08 -11.21 4.45
C LYS A 240 -4.41 -11.44 5.81
N HIS A 241 -5.15 -11.37 6.91
CA HIS A 241 -4.58 -11.47 8.26
C HIS A 241 -4.33 -12.94 8.62
N VAL A 242 -3.04 -13.35 8.55
CA VAL A 242 -2.63 -14.73 8.78
C VAL A 242 -3.21 -15.31 10.07
N PRO A 243 -3.07 -14.69 11.27
CA PRO A 243 -3.59 -15.29 12.50
C PRO A 243 -5.10 -15.58 12.46
N LEU A 244 -5.89 -14.69 11.88
CA LEU A 244 -7.34 -14.91 11.76
C LEU A 244 -7.68 -16.02 10.78
N GLN A 245 -6.91 -16.18 9.70
CA GLN A 245 -7.15 -17.21 8.72
C GLN A 245 -6.69 -18.60 9.19
N GLU A 246 -5.72 -18.65 10.11
CA GLU A 246 -5.35 -19.88 10.79
C GLU A 246 -6.47 -20.38 11.74
N GLU A 247 -7.16 -19.47 12.41
CA GLU A 247 -8.30 -19.78 13.27
C GLU A 247 -9.60 -20.05 12.49
N HIS A 248 -9.77 -19.40 11.33
CA HIS A 248 -10.98 -19.46 10.50
C HIS A 248 -10.66 -19.79 9.03
N PRO A 249 -10.05 -20.96 8.74
CA PRO A 249 -9.54 -21.29 7.40
C PRO A 249 -10.62 -21.34 6.31
N TRP A 250 -11.86 -21.68 6.66
CA TRP A 250 -13.00 -21.67 5.74
C TRP A 250 -13.29 -20.29 5.17
N GLU A 251 -13.07 -19.22 5.95
CA GLU A 251 -13.27 -17.83 5.47
C GLU A 251 -12.27 -17.46 4.38
N ALA A 252 -11.00 -17.91 4.53
CA ALA A 252 -10.00 -17.75 3.48
C ALA A 252 -10.37 -18.53 2.21
N VAL A 253 -10.87 -19.76 2.34
CA VAL A 253 -11.32 -20.59 1.21
C VAL A 253 -12.50 -19.91 0.50
N PHE A 254 -13.54 -19.54 1.23
CA PHE A 254 -14.74 -18.94 0.64
C PHE A 254 -14.46 -17.59 -0.03
N THR A 255 -13.59 -16.77 0.56
CA THR A 255 -13.29 -15.44 0.02
C THR A 255 -12.20 -15.49 -1.04
N ASN A 256 -11.03 -16.07 -0.72
CA ASN A 256 -9.85 -15.98 -1.58
C ASN A 256 -9.89 -16.97 -2.75
N ILE A 257 -10.57 -18.11 -2.60
CA ILE A 257 -10.69 -19.13 -3.66
C ILE A 257 -12.05 -19.01 -4.35
N GLN A 258 -13.14 -19.27 -3.62
CA GLN A 258 -14.49 -19.32 -4.21
C GLN A 258 -14.92 -17.95 -4.72
N GLY A 259 -14.64 -16.87 -3.98
CA GLY A 259 -14.93 -15.51 -4.41
C GLY A 259 -14.15 -15.10 -5.67
N THR A 260 -12.88 -15.51 -5.77
CA THR A 260 -12.08 -15.32 -6.99
C THR A 260 -12.68 -16.08 -8.17
N LEU A 261 -13.05 -17.35 -7.99
CA LEU A 261 -13.67 -18.17 -9.03
C LEU A 261 -15.02 -17.57 -9.49
N ASN A 262 -15.86 -17.11 -8.57
CA ASN A 262 -17.13 -16.46 -8.91
C ASN A 262 -16.92 -15.20 -9.78
N LEU A 263 -15.89 -14.41 -9.47
CA LEU A 263 -15.53 -13.22 -10.29
C LEU A 263 -14.99 -13.62 -11.66
N MET A 264 -14.21 -14.70 -11.75
CA MET A 264 -13.71 -15.22 -13.03
C MET A 264 -14.85 -15.73 -13.89
N ASP A 265 -15.80 -16.51 -13.33
CA ASP A 265 -17.01 -16.97 -14.02
C ASP A 265 -17.81 -15.77 -14.59
N ALA A 266 -18.09 -14.77 -13.76
CA ALA A 266 -18.78 -13.57 -14.20
C ALA A 266 -18.00 -12.81 -15.27
N SER A 267 -16.67 -12.79 -15.21
CA SER A 267 -15.81 -12.14 -16.22
C SER A 267 -15.89 -12.83 -17.57
N GLU A 268 -15.94 -14.17 -17.59
CA GLU A 268 -16.16 -14.96 -18.81
C GLU A 268 -17.55 -14.71 -19.41
N ASP A 269 -18.60 -14.83 -18.57
CA ASP A 269 -19.99 -14.73 -19.00
C ASP A 269 -20.32 -13.36 -19.62
N TYR A 270 -19.67 -12.30 -19.15
CA TYR A 270 -19.95 -10.92 -19.56
C TYR A 270 -18.85 -10.26 -20.39
N GLY A 271 -17.82 -11.02 -20.79
CA GLY A 271 -16.82 -10.60 -21.77
C GLY A 271 -15.88 -9.51 -21.29
N VAL A 272 -15.37 -9.64 -20.08
CA VAL A 272 -14.28 -8.78 -19.56
C VAL A 272 -13.05 -8.91 -20.46
N ASP A 273 -12.34 -7.81 -20.73
CA ASP A 273 -11.09 -7.85 -21.49
C ASP A 273 -9.89 -8.21 -20.60
N ARG A 274 -9.81 -7.64 -19.40
CA ARG A 274 -8.68 -7.83 -18.48
C ARG A 274 -9.12 -8.06 -17.03
N PHE A 275 -8.47 -9.03 -16.39
CA PHE A 275 -8.67 -9.37 -15.00
C PHE A 275 -7.32 -9.41 -14.28
N VAL A 276 -7.12 -8.53 -13.29
CA VAL A 276 -5.87 -8.42 -12.54
C VAL A 276 -6.12 -8.82 -11.08
N LEU A 277 -5.56 -9.97 -10.68
CA LEU A 277 -5.61 -10.46 -9.30
C LEU A 277 -4.48 -9.83 -8.48
N VAL A 278 -4.81 -9.19 -7.37
CA VAL A 278 -3.84 -8.81 -6.35
C VAL A 278 -3.42 -10.03 -5.55
N SER A 279 -2.13 -10.41 -5.62
CA SER A 279 -1.54 -11.54 -4.88
C SER A 279 -0.51 -11.08 -3.85
N THR A 280 0.28 -11.98 -3.29
CA THR A 280 1.18 -11.73 -2.17
C THR A 280 2.44 -12.61 -2.24
N ASP A 281 3.53 -12.16 -1.62
CA ASP A 281 4.74 -12.93 -1.35
C ASP A 281 4.46 -14.22 -0.53
N LYS A 282 3.41 -14.23 0.28
CA LYS A 282 3.02 -15.38 1.11
C LYS A 282 2.41 -16.55 0.30
N ALA A 283 2.12 -16.35 -0.98
CA ALA A 283 1.75 -17.42 -1.93
C ALA A 283 2.96 -18.26 -2.36
N VAL A 284 4.19 -17.82 -2.07
CA VAL A 284 5.45 -18.52 -2.36
C VAL A 284 5.77 -19.46 -1.19
N ASN A 285 5.96 -20.74 -1.47
CA ASN A 285 6.22 -21.77 -0.44
C ASN A 285 5.36 -21.51 0.81
N PRO A 286 4.02 -21.53 0.70
CA PRO A 286 3.15 -21.02 1.75
C PRO A 286 3.32 -21.85 3.03
N THR A 287 3.45 -21.13 4.19
CA THR A 287 3.49 -21.74 5.52
C THR A 287 2.20 -21.52 6.29
N ASN A 288 1.23 -20.86 5.65
CA ASN A 288 -0.04 -20.49 6.25
C ASN A 288 -1.18 -20.63 5.24
N ILE A 289 -2.41 -20.75 5.78
CA ILE A 289 -3.63 -20.95 5.00
C ILE A 289 -3.91 -19.77 4.06
N MET A 290 -3.71 -18.55 4.53
CA MET A 290 -3.92 -17.37 3.68
C MET A 290 -3.02 -17.41 2.43
N GLY A 291 -1.74 -17.72 2.60
CA GLY A 291 -0.79 -17.87 1.50
C GLY A 291 -1.18 -19.00 0.56
N ALA A 292 -1.55 -20.19 1.12
CA ALA A 292 -2.00 -21.34 0.34
C ALA A 292 -3.25 -21.01 -0.50
N THR A 293 -4.25 -20.29 0.06
CA THR A 293 -5.45 -19.90 -0.69
C THR A 293 -5.13 -18.89 -1.81
N LYS A 294 -4.17 -17.97 -1.61
CA LYS A 294 -3.70 -17.07 -2.67
C LYS A 294 -2.93 -17.83 -3.76
N ARG A 295 -2.16 -18.85 -3.40
CA ARG A 295 -1.50 -19.72 -4.37
C ARG A 295 -2.51 -20.48 -5.23
N VAL A 296 -3.60 -20.99 -4.64
CA VAL A 296 -4.72 -21.57 -5.40
C VAL A 296 -5.30 -20.56 -6.39
N ALA A 297 -5.53 -19.32 -5.96
CA ALA A 297 -6.05 -18.26 -6.83
C ALA A 297 -5.09 -17.95 -8.00
N GLU A 298 -3.77 -17.93 -7.79
CA GLU A 298 -2.79 -17.80 -8.87
C GLU A 298 -2.88 -18.96 -9.88
N LYS A 299 -3.03 -20.20 -9.40
CA LYS A 299 -3.20 -21.37 -10.26
C LYS A 299 -4.50 -21.31 -11.08
N LEU A 300 -5.59 -20.77 -10.52
CA LEU A 300 -6.83 -20.48 -11.26
C LEU A 300 -6.59 -19.51 -12.42
N ILE A 301 -5.91 -18.39 -12.15
CA ILE A 301 -5.54 -17.38 -13.16
C ILE A 301 -4.72 -18.00 -14.30
N GLN A 302 -3.68 -18.75 -13.96
CA GLN A 302 -2.79 -19.38 -14.94
C GLN A 302 -3.50 -20.41 -15.82
N SER A 303 -4.34 -21.25 -15.21
CA SER A 303 -5.02 -22.33 -15.91
C SER A 303 -6.14 -21.81 -16.81
N LYS A 304 -6.95 -20.84 -16.34
CA LYS A 304 -8.07 -20.30 -17.10
C LYS A 304 -7.63 -19.55 -18.33
N SER A 305 -6.49 -18.86 -18.25
CA SER A 305 -5.97 -18.05 -19.37
C SER A 305 -5.60 -18.84 -20.63
N ILE A 306 -5.46 -20.18 -20.54
CA ILE A 306 -5.09 -21.01 -21.69
C ILE A 306 -6.20 -21.00 -22.76
N ASP A 307 -7.46 -21.09 -22.35
CA ASP A 307 -8.63 -21.21 -23.25
C ASP A 307 -9.57 -20.01 -23.18
N SER A 308 -9.19 -18.95 -22.50
CA SER A 308 -10.00 -17.78 -22.29
C SER A 308 -9.67 -16.63 -23.23
N LYS A 309 -10.69 -15.82 -23.57
CA LYS A 309 -10.50 -14.51 -24.20
C LYS A 309 -10.18 -13.41 -23.19
N VAL A 310 -10.53 -13.61 -21.93
CA VAL A 310 -10.20 -12.71 -20.83
C VAL A 310 -8.70 -12.83 -20.53
N LYS A 311 -8.00 -11.71 -20.48
CA LYS A 311 -6.58 -11.68 -20.12
C LYS A 311 -6.46 -11.68 -18.59
N TYR A 312 -6.34 -12.89 -18.04
CA TYR A 312 -6.11 -13.08 -16.63
C TYR A 312 -4.64 -12.90 -16.26
N MET A 313 -4.35 -12.15 -15.21
CA MET A 313 -3.01 -12.01 -14.65
C MET A 313 -3.07 -11.82 -13.15
N ALA A 314 -1.98 -12.17 -12.47
CA ALA A 314 -1.81 -11.93 -11.04
C ALA A 314 -0.58 -11.04 -10.80
N VAL A 315 -0.61 -10.27 -9.71
CA VAL A 315 0.50 -9.40 -9.30
C VAL A 315 0.85 -9.71 -7.86
N ARG A 316 2.07 -10.23 -7.64
CA ARG A 316 2.62 -10.66 -6.36
C ARG A 316 3.54 -9.56 -5.81
N PHE A 317 3.34 -9.20 -4.55
CA PHE A 317 4.21 -8.26 -3.83
C PHE A 317 4.17 -8.53 -2.32
N GLY A 318 5.13 -7.95 -1.59
CA GLY A 318 5.25 -8.08 -0.15
C GLY A 318 4.39 -7.10 0.65
N ASN A 319 4.91 -6.64 1.81
CA ASN A 319 4.12 -5.76 2.67
C ASN A 319 4.02 -4.34 2.11
N VAL A 320 2.87 -3.70 2.31
CA VAL A 320 2.68 -2.29 2.00
C VAL A 320 2.59 -1.45 3.29
N ILE A 321 3.28 -0.31 3.27
CA ILE A 321 3.41 0.60 4.41
C ILE A 321 2.05 1.22 4.72
N GLY A 322 1.64 1.19 6.01
CA GLY A 322 0.42 1.87 6.45
C GLY A 322 -0.89 1.16 6.08
N SER A 323 -0.85 -0.08 5.56
CA SER A 323 -2.07 -0.85 5.32
C SER A 323 -2.78 -1.21 6.62
N SER A 324 -4.12 -1.24 6.59
CA SER A 324 -4.96 -1.54 7.75
C SER A 324 -4.55 -2.83 8.45
N GLY A 325 -4.38 -2.77 9.79
CA GLY A 325 -3.98 -3.89 10.64
C GLY A 325 -2.56 -4.40 10.42
N SER A 326 -1.70 -3.66 9.71
CA SER A 326 -0.29 -4.02 9.53
C SER A 326 0.58 -3.54 10.71
N VAL A 327 1.85 -3.97 10.71
CA VAL A 327 2.80 -3.74 11.79
C VAL A 327 3.02 -2.25 12.10
N ILE A 328 3.08 -1.38 11.10
CA ILE A 328 3.35 0.06 11.30
C ILE A 328 2.20 0.76 12.05
N PRO A 329 0.92 0.70 11.63
CA PRO A 329 -0.19 1.22 12.42
C PRO A 329 -0.25 0.65 13.84
N THR A 330 0.01 -0.65 14.01
CA THR A 330 0.04 -1.29 15.33
C THR A 330 1.12 -0.68 16.23
N PHE A 331 2.34 -0.50 15.72
CA PHE A 331 3.42 0.14 16.47
C PHE A 331 3.09 1.60 16.81
N GLN A 332 2.52 2.35 15.88
CA GLN A 332 2.10 3.73 16.12
C GLN A 332 1.03 3.82 17.23
N GLU A 333 0.10 2.88 17.28
CA GLU A 333 -0.90 2.80 18.32
C GLU A 333 -0.26 2.45 19.67
N GLN A 334 0.62 1.46 19.72
CA GLN A 334 1.36 1.08 20.92
C GLN A 334 2.21 2.24 21.45
N ILE A 335 2.93 2.96 20.58
CA ILE A 335 3.72 4.13 20.96
C ILE A 335 2.83 5.23 21.54
N ARG A 336 1.68 5.53 20.91
CA ARG A 336 0.72 6.53 21.42
C ARG A 336 0.19 6.17 22.81
N ASN A 337 0.06 4.88 23.09
CA ASN A 337 -0.42 4.36 24.38
C ASN A 337 0.69 4.23 25.42
N GLY A 338 1.93 4.65 25.13
CA GLY A 338 3.07 4.59 26.06
C GLY A 338 3.85 3.27 26.04
N GLY A 339 3.59 2.41 25.07
CA GLY A 339 4.29 1.13 24.89
C GLY A 339 3.70 -0.03 25.73
N PRO A 340 4.37 -1.19 25.79
CA PRO A 340 5.55 -1.52 25.00
C PRO A 340 5.23 -1.72 23.51
N VAL A 341 6.24 -1.59 22.64
CA VAL A 341 6.13 -2.04 21.24
C VAL A 341 6.43 -3.54 21.18
N THR A 342 5.48 -4.33 20.66
CA THR A 342 5.59 -5.78 20.63
C THR A 342 6.10 -6.28 19.29
N ILE A 343 7.19 -7.08 19.30
CA ILE A 343 7.81 -7.68 18.12
C ILE A 343 7.79 -9.20 18.27
N THR A 344 7.37 -9.93 17.22
CA THR A 344 7.29 -11.39 17.28
C THR A 344 8.67 -12.04 17.34
N ASN A 345 9.65 -11.55 16.57
CA ASN A 345 11.02 -12.08 16.60
C ASN A 345 12.05 -10.98 16.25
N PRO A 346 13.19 -10.87 16.97
CA PRO A 346 14.21 -9.84 16.72
C PRO A 346 14.90 -9.96 15.34
N LYS A 347 14.89 -11.14 14.73
CA LYS A 347 15.49 -11.39 13.41
C LYS A 347 14.50 -11.25 12.25
N MET A 348 13.24 -10.92 12.53
CA MET A 348 12.20 -10.84 11.52
C MET A 348 12.47 -9.72 10.53
N GLN A 349 12.41 -10.07 9.24
CA GLN A 349 12.56 -9.12 8.14
C GLN A 349 11.35 -9.18 7.21
N ARG A 350 11.02 -8.04 6.62
CA ARG A 350 9.94 -7.92 5.63
C ARG A 350 10.35 -6.97 4.52
N TYR A 351 9.82 -7.24 3.35
CA TYR A 351 9.86 -6.30 2.24
C TYR A 351 8.77 -5.26 2.42
N PHE A 352 9.06 -4.01 2.06
CA PHE A 352 8.10 -2.92 2.14
C PHE A 352 8.09 -2.08 0.88
N MET A 353 6.90 -1.67 0.45
CA MET A 353 6.69 -0.60 -0.54
C MET A 353 5.55 0.30 -0.10
N SER A 354 5.40 1.47 -0.73
CA SER A 354 4.24 2.32 -0.47
C SER A 354 2.98 1.74 -1.12
N ILE A 355 1.80 2.08 -0.58
CA ILE A 355 0.52 1.67 -1.17
C ILE A 355 0.39 2.25 -2.58
N SER A 356 0.83 3.50 -2.78
CA SER A 356 0.79 4.18 -4.08
C SER A 356 1.69 3.46 -5.11
N GLU A 357 2.93 3.13 -4.74
CA GLU A 357 3.84 2.35 -5.59
C GLU A 357 3.23 1.00 -6.00
N ALA A 358 2.67 0.26 -5.04
CA ALA A 358 2.02 -1.02 -5.32
C ALA A 358 0.87 -0.87 -6.33
N ALA A 359 -0.04 0.10 -6.11
CA ALA A 359 -1.17 0.33 -7.00
C ALA A 359 -0.73 0.74 -8.41
N GLN A 360 0.27 1.61 -8.53
CA GLN A 360 0.83 2.04 -9.80
C GLN A 360 1.44 0.87 -10.57
N LEU A 361 2.22 0.01 -9.90
CA LEU A 361 2.82 -1.17 -10.53
C LEU A 361 1.79 -2.25 -10.88
N ILE A 362 0.67 -2.36 -10.14
CA ILE A 362 -0.46 -3.22 -10.51
C ILE A 362 -1.10 -2.73 -11.83
N LEU A 363 -1.32 -1.43 -11.97
CA LEU A 363 -1.82 -0.85 -13.22
C LEU A 363 -0.84 -1.10 -14.37
N GLN A 364 0.45 -0.91 -14.15
CA GLN A 364 1.48 -1.16 -15.15
C GLN A 364 1.54 -2.64 -15.57
N ALA A 365 1.47 -3.57 -14.62
CA ALA A 365 1.41 -5.01 -14.90
C ALA A 365 0.14 -5.36 -15.71
N GLY A 366 -1.01 -4.73 -15.36
CA GLY A 366 -2.24 -4.85 -16.14
C GLY A 366 -2.11 -4.41 -17.59
N ALA A 367 -1.29 -3.39 -17.88
CA ALA A 367 -1.03 -2.93 -19.25
C ALA A 367 -0.16 -3.93 -20.02
N MET A 368 0.79 -4.59 -19.35
CA MET A 368 1.77 -5.48 -19.97
C MET A 368 1.23 -6.89 -20.24
N GLY A 369 0.23 -7.33 -19.45
CA GLY A 369 -0.25 -8.71 -19.48
C GLY A 369 -0.98 -9.08 -20.78
N SER A 370 -0.69 -10.29 -21.24
CA SER A 370 -1.33 -10.94 -22.41
C SER A 370 -2.26 -12.07 -21.99
N GLY A 371 -2.11 -12.60 -20.77
CA GLY A 371 -2.90 -13.64 -20.13
C GLY A 371 -2.04 -14.78 -19.59
N GLY A 372 -2.28 -15.19 -18.32
CA GLY A 372 -1.60 -16.27 -17.63
C GLY A 372 -0.36 -15.88 -16.83
N GLU A 373 0.05 -14.61 -16.89
CA GLU A 373 1.24 -14.17 -16.18
C GLU A 373 0.98 -14.01 -14.69
N VAL A 374 1.99 -14.35 -13.89
CA VAL A 374 2.13 -13.92 -12.50
C VAL A 374 3.31 -12.94 -12.46
N TYR A 375 3.00 -11.67 -12.31
CA TYR A 375 4.00 -10.63 -12.14
C TYR A 375 4.49 -10.57 -10.69
N VAL A 376 5.77 -10.30 -10.50
CA VAL A 376 6.41 -10.13 -9.20
C VAL A 376 6.99 -8.73 -9.14
N LEU A 377 6.54 -7.93 -8.19
CA LEU A 377 7.05 -6.58 -8.02
C LEU A 377 8.42 -6.60 -7.32
N ASP A 378 9.36 -5.80 -7.82
CA ASP A 378 10.64 -5.60 -7.15
C ASP A 378 10.42 -4.91 -5.80
N MET A 379 10.64 -5.65 -4.74
CA MET A 379 10.47 -5.17 -3.37
C MET A 379 11.74 -4.50 -2.80
N GLY A 380 12.84 -4.46 -3.56
CA GLY A 380 14.11 -3.97 -3.08
C GLY A 380 14.71 -4.83 -1.97
N LYS A 381 15.33 -4.21 -0.97
CA LYS A 381 15.94 -4.92 0.16
C LYS A 381 14.96 -5.12 1.31
N PRO A 382 14.98 -6.28 1.99
CA PRO A 382 14.18 -6.50 3.18
C PRO A 382 14.68 -5.63 4.34
N VAL A 383 13.76 -5.23 5.20
CA VAL A 383 14.01 -4.36 6.37
C VAL A 383 13.70 -5.13 7.64
N ASN A 384 14.56 -5.00 8.66
CA ASN A 384 14.32 -5.60 9.97
C ASN A 384 13.16 -4.88 10.69
N ILE A 385 12.22 -5.65 11.24
CA ILE A 385 11.05 -5.10 11.94
C ILE A 385 11.44 -4.32 13.19
N LYS A 386 12.51 -4.72 13.87
CA LYS A 386 13.06 -3.98 15.01
C LYS A 386 13.54 -2.58 14.61
N ASP A 387 14.19 -2.45 13.45
CA ASP A 387 14.67 -1.15 12.97
C ASP A 387 13.49 -0.22 12.66
N ILE A 388 12.40 -0.77 12.10
CA ILE A 388 11.14 -0.01 11.88
C ILE A 388 10.56 0.48 13.21
N ALA A 389 10.52 -0.37 14.23
CA ALA A 389 10.04 0.02 15.57
C ALA A 389 10.87 1.17 16.14
N TYR A 390 12.20 1.07 16.08
CA TYR A 390 13.11 2.11 16.54
C TYR A 390 12.90 3.44 15.82
N GLU A 391 12.77 3.40 14.49
CA GLU A 391 12.53 4.61 13.70
C GLU A 391 11.16 5.25 14.01
N LEU A 392 10.10 4.45 14.21
CA LEU A 392 8.78 4.97 14.58
C LEU A 392 8.77 5.61 15.96
N ILE A 393 9.44 5.01 16.94
CA ILE A 393 9.61 5.59 18.28
C ILE A 393 10.34 6.93 18.16
N ARG A 394 11.44 6.97 17.39
CA ARG A 394 12.19 8.21 17.16
C ARG A 394 11.37 9.26 16.42
N LEU A 395 10.58 8.89 15.40
CA LEU A 395 9.68 9.81 14.70
C LEU A 395 8.64 10.43 15.63
N SER A 396 8.24 9.69 16.67
CA SER A 396 7.32 10.19 17.71
C SER A 396 7.99 11.11 18.74
N GLY A 397 9.29 11.42 18.58
CA GLY A 397 10.05 12.27 19.50
C GLY A 397 10.52 11.56 20.79
N LEU A 398 10.45 10.22 20.82
CA LEU A 398 10.77 9.39 21.95
C LEU A 398 12.07 8.57 21.68
N GLU A 399 12.71 8.07 22.74
CA GLU A 399 13.91 7.25 22.63
C GLU A 399 13.57 5.75 22.84
N PRO A 400 13.97 4.87 21.89
CA PRO A 400 13.81 3.43 22.06
C PRO A 400 14.50 2.92 23.33
N GLU A 401 13.88 1.95 24.01
CA GLU A 401 14.33 1.29 25.25
C GLU A 401 14.47 2.21 26.47
N LYS A 402 14.29 3.50 26.32
CA LYS A 402 14.30 4.48 27.40
C LYS A 402 12.89 4.99 27.71
N ASP A 403 12.21 5.54 26.69
CA ASP A 403 10.84 6.07 26.81
C ASP A 403 9.81 5.01 26.45
N ILE A 404 10.12 4.17 25.45
CA ILE A 404 9.27 3.06 24.97
C ILE A 404 10.12 1.79 24.92
N SER A 405 9.75 0.78 25.69
CA SER A 405 10.39 -0.54 25.69
C SER A 405 9.93 -1.38 24.49
N ILE A 406 10.77 -2.34 24.08
CA ILE A 406 10.41 -3.35 23.09
C ILE A 406 10.27 -4.71 23.76
N GLU A 407 9.16 -5.37 23.53
CA GLU A 407 8.86 -6.69 24.05
C GLU A 407 8.83 -7.73 22.92
N TYR A 408 9.52 -8.86 23.11
CA TYR A 408 9.53 -9.97 22.17
C TYR A 408 8.51 -11.02 22.61
N ILE A 409 7.44 -11.19 21.79
CA ILE A 409 6.26 -12.01 22.14
C ILE A 409 6.28 -13.42 21.53
N GLY A 410 7.32 -13.78 20.76
CA GLY A 410 7.39 -15.05 20.02
C GLY A 410 6.72 -15.00 18.65
N SER A 411 7.17 -15.88 17.75
CA SER A 411 6.59 -16.01 16.40
C SER A 411 5.17 -16.57 16.49
N ARG A 412 4.28 -16.08 15.62
CA ARG A 412 2.91 -16.57 15.52
C ARG A 412 2.86 -17.76 14.57
N PRO A 413 1.88 -18.68 14.71
CA PRO A 413 1.67 -19.77 13.76
C PRO A 413 1.57 -19.27 12.32
N GLY A 414 2.25 -19.95 11.40
CA GLY A 414 2.29 -19.59 9.98
C GLY A 414 3.13 -18.37 9.61
N GLU A 415 3.84 -17.75 10.56
CA GLU A 415 4.64 -16.55 10.33
C GLU A 415 6.10 -16.91 10.03
N LYS A 416 6.56 -16.64 8.79
CA LYS A 416 7.97 -16.82 8.39
C LYS A 416 8.88 -15.76 9.01
N LEU A 417 10.13 -16.11 9.34
CA LEU A 417 11.15 -15.12 9.70
C LEU A 417 11.55 -14.23 8.51
N TYR A 418 11.64 -14.84 7.32
CA TYR A 418 11.99 -14.19 6.06
C TYR A 418 10.93 -14.56 5.02
N GLU A 419 10.39 -13.57 4.32
CA GLU A 419 9.49 -13.81 3.20
C GLU A 419 10.27 -13.98 1.90
N GLU A 420 9.72 -14.79 0.99
CA GLU A 420 10.29 -15.08 -0.32
C GLU A 420 9.39 -14.47 -1.40
N LEU A 421 9.99 -13.92 -2.44
CA LEU A 421 9.25 -13.37 -3.58
C LEU A 421 9.07 -14.41 -4.69
N GLN A 422 9.93 -15.44 -4.70
CA GLN A 422 9.97 -16.51 -5.69
C GLN A 422 10.46 -17.80 -5.06
N THR A 423 10.12 -18.94 -5.65
CA THR A 423 10.73 -20.25 -5.33
C THR A 423 12.00 -20.46 -6.14
N ASN A 424 12.83 -21.45 -5.75
CA ASN A 424 14.02 -21.82 -6.53
C ASN A 424 13.66 -22.38 -7.90
N ASP A 425 12.48 -22.95 -8.07
CA ASP A 425 11.99 -23.60 -9.29
C ASP A 425 11.22 -22.62 -10.20
N GLU A 426 10.85 -21.45 -9.71
CA GLU A 426 10.19 -20.41 -10.52
C GLU A 426 11.20 -19.70 -11.40
N ASN A 427 11.10 -19.88 -12.72
CA ASN A 427 11.88 -19.14 -13.71
C ASN A 427 11.36 -17.72 -13.84
N ILE A 428 12.04 -16.77 -13.19
CA ILE A 428 11.69 -15.35 -13.28
C ILE A 428 12.44 -14.69 -14.44
N LEU A 429 11.69 -13.96 -15.25
CA LEU A 429 12.15 -13.20 -16.40
C LEU A 429 12.04 -11.70 -16.11
N ASN A 430 13.03 -10.96 -16.59
CA ASN A 430 12.92 -9.51 -16.66
C ASN A 430 11.83 -9.12 -17.66
N THR A 431 11.13 -8.03 -17.36
CA THR A 431 10.19 -7.42 -18.28
C THR A 431 10.76 -6.12 -18.86
N ASN A 432 9.98 -5.44 -19.69
CA ASN A 432 10.35 -4.10 -20.18
C ASN A 432 10.28 -3.02 -19.10
N HIS A 433 9.78 -3.34 -17.90
CA HIS A 433 9.69 -2.44 -16.77
C HIS A 433 10.65 -2.86 -15.65
N GLU A 434 11.57 -1.98 -15.24
CA GLU A 434 12.65 -2.29 -14.28
C GLU A 434 12.19 -2.85 -12.93
N LYS A 435 10.98 -2.48 -12.49
CA LYS A 435 10.40 -2.89 -11.18
C LYS A 435 9.37 -4.01 -11.27
N ILE A 436 9.17 -4.59 -12.44
CA ILE A 436 8.22 -5.69 -12.65
C ILE A 436 8.95 -6.87 -13.28
N LEU A 437 8.96 -7.97 -12.56
CA LEU A 437 9.44 -9.26 -13.04
C LEU A 437 8.23 -10.12 -13.43
N MET A 438 8.43 -11.13 -14.25
CA MET A 438 7.39 -12.04 -14.70
C MET A 438 7.81 -13.48 -14.43
N MET A 439 6.96 -14.22 -13.76
CA MET A 439 7.13 -15.65 -13.62
C MET A 439 6.75 -16.33 -14.93
N LYS A 440 7.65 -17.16 -15.47
CA LYS A 440 7.38 -17.94 -16.66
C LYS A 440 6.28 -18.96 -16.33
N ASN A 441 5.23 -18.97 -17.13
CA ASN A 441 4.14 -19.95 -16.98
C ASN A 441 4.69 -21.34 -17.29
N GLU A 442 4.81 -22.20 -16.27
CA GLU A 442 5.15 -23.60 -16.44
C GLU A 442 3.84 -24.38 -16.50
N ASN A 443 3.61 -25.06 -17.63
CA ASN A 443 2.53 -26.00 -17.91
C ASN A 443 1.27 -25.82 -17.04
N GLY A 444 0.28 -25.10 -17.58
CA GLY A 444 -0.98 -24.87 -16.88
C GLY A 444 -1.64 -26.18 -16.42
N TYR A 445 -2.24 -26.15 -15.24
CA TYR A 445 -3.08 -27.24 -14.78
C TYR A 445 -4.27 -27.41 -15.75
N ASN A 446 -4.73 -28.65 -15.96
CA ASN A 446 -5.99 -28.88 -16.64
C ASN A 446 -7.13 -28.22 -15.86
N TRP A 447 -7.91 -27.35 -16.51
CA TRP A 447 -8.95 -26.56 -15.86
C TRP A 447 -9.99 -27.40 -15.13
N ASP A 448 -10.48 -28.50 -15.76
CA ASP A 448 -11.48 -29.38 -15.15
C ASP A 448 -10.96 -30.08 -13.91
N HIS A 449 -9.71 -30.54 -13.94
CA HIS A 449 -9.05 -31.12 -12.78
C HIS A 449 -8.88 -30.10 -11.65
N LEU A 450 -8.55 -28.85 -11.99
CA LEU A 450 -8.43 -27.75 -11.04
C LEU A 450 -9.77 -27.46 -10.35
N LEU A 451 -10.88 -27.41 -11.11
CA LEU A 451 -12.22 -27.21 -10.54
C LEU A 451 -12.63 -28.31 -9.58
N ILE A 452 -12.32 -29.59 -9.89
CA ILE A 452 -12.55 -30.72 -8.96
C ILE A 452 -11.81 -30.47 -7.64
N LYS A 453 -10.56 -30.04 -7.69
CA LYS A 453 -9.76 -29.75 -6.48
C LYS A 453 -10.30 -28.56 -5.70
N VAL A 454 -10.74 -27.51 -6.38
CA VAL A 454 -11.38 -26.35 -5.73
C VAL A 454 -12.69 -26.77 -5.06
N ASP A 455 -13.48 -27.65 -5.67
CA ASP A 455 -14.70 -28.17 -5.06
C ASP A 455 -14.41 -29.04 -3.82
N GLU A 456 -13.37 -29.90 -3.86
CA GLU A 456 -12.89 -30.65 -2.70
C GLU A 456 -12.51 -29.73 -1.53
N ILE A 457 -11.71 -28.67 -1.80
CA ILE A 457 -11.29 -27.69 -0.79
C ILE A 457 -12.52 -26.94 -0.22
N THR A 458 -13.41 -26.48 -1.10
CA THR A 458 -14.63 -25.75 -0.71
C THR A 458 -15.58 -26.62 0.11
N SER A 459 -15.72 -27.89 -0.28
CA SER A 459 -16.53 -28.87 0.46
C SER A 459 -15.95 -29.15 1.84
N SER A 460 -14.62 -29.26 1.96
CA SER A 460 -13.94 -29.37 3.26
C SER A 460 -14.18 -28.13 4.13
N ALA A 461 -14.14 -26.94 3.55
CA ALA A 461 -14.41 -25.68 4.25
C ALA A 461 -15.85 -25.59 4.79
N LYS A 462 -16.85 -26.13 4.07
CA LYS A 462 -18.25 -26.18 4.51
C LYS A 462 -18.46 -27.07 5.74
N LEU A 463 -17.51 -27.93 6.07
CA LEU A 463 -17.57 -28.76 7.29
C LEU A 463 -17.07 -28.00 8.54
N TYR A 464 -16.48 -26.82 8.36
CA TYR A 464 -15.86 -26.02 9.43
C TYR A 464 -14.78 -26.81 10.21
N ASP A 465 -14.08 -27.72 9.52
CA ASP A 465 -13.02 -28.58 10.08
C ASP A 465 -11.66 -28.10 9.57
N ILE A 466 -10.85 -27.56 10.48
CA ILE A 466 -9.52 -26.98 10.18
C ILE A 466 -8.63 -28.04 9.51
N ASN A 467 -8.59 -29.26 10.06
CA ASN A 467 -7.69 -30.31 9.57
C ASN A 467 -8.05 -30.70 8.14
N LYS A 468 -9.34 -30.85 7.83
CA LYS A 468 -9.79 -31.18 6.48
C LYS A 468 -9.47 -30.10 5.47
N VAL A 469 -9.59 -28.81 5.84
CA VAL A 469 -9.21 -27.70 4.98
C VAL A 469 -7.70 -27.73 4.72
N MET A 470 -6.90 -27.93 5.77
CA MET A 470 -5.44 -28.01 5.65
C MET A 470 -4.99 -29.19 4.76
N ASP A 471 -5.55 -30.38 4.99
CA ASP A 471 -5.23 -31.58 4.21
C ASP A 471 -5.60 -31.40 2.73
N SER A 472 -6.76 -30.82 2.44
CA SER A 472 -7.19 -30.52 1.08
C SER A 472 -6.28 -29.49 0.40
N LEU A 473 -5.89 -28.42 1.12
CA LEU A 473 -4.95 -27.43 0.62
C LEU A 473 -3.57 -28.06 0.37
N LYS A 474 -3.05 -28.87 1.29
CA LYS A 474 -1.76 -29.54 1.16
C LYS A 474 -1.75 -30.54 0.00
N THR A 475 -2.84 -31.25 -0.21
CA THR A 475 -2.98 -32.19 -1.34
C THR A 475 -2.91 -31.44 -2.68
N PHE A 476 -3.48 -30.23 -2.77
CA PHE A 476 -3.49 -29.46 -4.00
C PHE A 476 -2.26 -28.54 -4.17
N ILE A 477 -1.69 -28.05 -3.08
CA ILE A 477 -0.49 -27.20 -3.04
C ILE A 477 0.61 -27.98 -2.30
N PRO A 478 1.37 -28.85 -2.98
CA PRO A 478 2.40 -29.67 -2.32
C PRO A 478 3.46 -28.85 -1.60
N GLU A 479 3.74 -27.63 -2.11
CA GLU A 479 4.64 -26.66 -1.51
C GLU A 479 4.07 -25.98 -0.23
N TYR A 480 2.81 -26.25 0.16
CA TYR A 480 2.24 -25.78 1.41
C TYR A 480 2.76 -26.61 2.58
N GLU A 481 3.62 -26.01 3.39
CA GLU A 481 4.17 -26.62 4.61
C GLU A 481 3.79 -25.77 5.83
N PRO A 482 2.68 -26.09 6.52
CA PRO A 482 2.25 -25.35 7.70
C PRO A 482 3.30 -25.43 8.82
N ASP A 483 3.76 -24.29 9.30
CA ASP A 483 4.86 -24.19 10.28
C ASP A 483 4.47 -24.77 11.66
N TYR A 484 3.19 -24.77 11.98
CA TYR A 484 2.64 -25.28 13.24
C TYR A 484 2.34 -26.80 13.24
N ALA A 485 2.63 -27.52 12.15
CA ALA A 485 2.61 -28.99 12.16
C ALA A 485 3.57 -29.58 13.21
N LYS A 486 4.45 -28.72 13.77
CA LYS A 486 5.36 -29.04 14.87
C LYS A 486 4.78 -28.74 16.26
N ASP A 487 3.65 -28.04 16.37
CA ASP A 487 2.99 -27.68 17.63
C ASP A 487 1.59 -28.30 17.74
N GLU A 488 1.54 -29.60 18.08
CA GLU A 488 0.31 -30.36 18.29
C GLU A 488 -0.65 -29.70 19.32
N ASP A 489 -0.12 -28.94 20.27
CA ASP A 489 -0.90 -28.27 21.31
C ASP A 489 -1.70 -27.08 20.75
N TRP A 490 -1.21 -26.40 19.73
CA TRP A 490 -1.94 -25.27 19.10
C TRP A 490 -3.16 -25.80 18.32
N VAL A 491 -2.99 -26.82 17.51
CA VAL A 491 -4.10 -27.44 16.73
C VAL A 491 -5.20 -27.94 17.67
N LYS A 492 -4.82 -28.60 18.79
CA LYS A 492 -5.76 -29.08 19.81
C LYS A 492 -6.47 -27.93 20.54
N LYS A 493 -5.77 -26.83 20.89
CA LYS A 493 -6.35 -25.67 21.57
C LYS A 493 -7.32 -24.91 20.68
N THR A 494 -7.03 -24.76 19.39
CA THR A 494 -7.89 -24.02 18.44
C THR A 494 -9.13 -24.83 18.09
N ALA A 495 -8.99 -26.13 17.83
CA ALA A 495 -10.12 -27.03 17.59
C ALA A 495 -11.06 -27.08 18.82
N ASN A 496 -10.53 -27.14 20.05
CA ASN A 496 -11.33 -27.19 21.27
C ASN A 496 -12.01 -25.86 21.62
N LYS A 497 -11.50 -24.70 21.21
CA LYS A 497 -12.17 -23.41 21.39
C LYS A 497 -13.44 -23.25 20.57
N ILE A 498 -13.48 -23.83 19.38
CA ILE A 498 -14.62 -23.70 18.45
C ILE A 498 -15.73 -24.69 18.79
N ILE A 499 -15.40 -25.85 19.37
CA ILE A 499 -16.35 -26.91 19.72
C ILE A 499 -17.05 -26.66 21.08
N ASN A 500 -16.42 -25.87 21.98
CA ASN A 500 -16.90 -25.63 23.34
C ASN A 500 -17.55 -24.25 23.56
N ASN A 501 -17.80 -23.46 22.51
CA ASN A 501 -18.63 -22.27 22.46
C ASN A 501 -19.80 -22.48 21.47
#